data_a3027069a0698ecd8343b02d1066b514
#
_entry.id   a3027069a0698ecd8343b02d1066b514
#
_cell.length_a   1.000
_cell.length_b   1.000
_cell.length_c   1.000
_cell.angle_alpha   90.00
_cell.angle_beta   90.00
_cell.angle_gamma   90.00
#
_symmetry.space_group_name_H-M   'P 1'
#
loop_
_entity.id
_entity.type
_entity.pdbx_description
1 polymer ?
#
loop_
_entity_poly.entity_id
_entity_poly.type
_entity_poly.pdbx_seq_one_letter_code
_entity_poly.pdbx_strand_id
1 'polypeptide(L)'
;MDTEELALSALYDEILNFQLLHIPSETRFWMVRTKKGYFYHEFISNNYVALAWNTLTAQTSFSDATSETLGQSITDDYPEIKRATLVINKCKSFIFDIKPGDILVIPSASSKYVTFAYAGEYYEDQEKTYELEIEVISKIENKDVLIDQISCPYKKRRKIIPIRTILGEELNFHLFKTISSYHGITNLDSSAELILDHLYNCYSYNNTTRLVFHVGKP
;
A
#
# COMPACT_ATOMS: atom_id res chain seq x y z
N MET A 1 17.13 -41.35 -21.92
CA MET A 1 16.42 -40.06 -21.93
C MET A 1 17.47 -39.00 -21.77
N ASP A 2 17.63 -38.17 -22.76
CA ASP A 2 18.69 -37.15 -22.78
C ASP A 2 18.35 -36.06 -21.73
N THR A 3 19.36 -35.44 -21.15
CA THR A 3 19.18 -34.39 -20.11
C THR A 3 18.33 -33.22 -20.64
N GLU A 4 18.40 -32.96 -21.96
CA GLU A 4 17.57 -31.96 -22.62
C GLU A 4 16.08 -32.38 -22.71
N GLU A 5 15.78 -33.64 -22.98
CA GLU A 5 14.41 -34.16 -23.00
C GLU A 5 13.75 -34.11 -21.63
N LEU A 6 14.52 -34.40 -20.56
CA LEU A 6 14.06 -34.29 -19.17
C LEU A 6 13.78 -32.84 -18.78
N ALA A 7 14.65 -31.91 -19.20
CA ALA A 7 14.45 -30.47 -18.94
C ALA A 7 13.24 -29.92 -19.69
N LEU A 8 13.03 -30.34 -20.94
CA LEU A 8 11.87 -29.94 -21.74
C LEU A 8 10.57 -30.51 -21.15
N SER A 9 10.56 -31.77 -20.73
CA SER A 9 9.39 -32.40 -20.10
C SER A 9 9.03 -31.70 -18.79
N ALA A 10 10.01 -31.40 -17.94
CA ALA A 10 9.80 -30.66 -16.71
C ALA A 10 9.25 -29.24 -16.96
N LEU A 11 9.74 -28.55 -18.01
CA LEU A 11 9.24 -27.24 -18.43
C LEU A 11 7.81 -27.31 -18.94
N TYR A 12 7.47 -28.35 -19.72
CA TYR A 12 6.09 -28.58 -20.19
C TYR A 12 5.14 -28.86 -19.02
N ASP A 13 5.53 -29.69 -18.07
CA ASP A 13 4.72 -29.99 -16.88
C ASP A 13 4.52 -28.72 -16.03
N GLU A 14 5.53 -27.88 -15.93
CA GLU A 14 5.45 -26.61 -15.22
C GLU A 14 4.52 -25.63 -15.95
N ILE A 15 4.58 -25.54 -17.28
CA ILE A 15 3.68 -24.70 -18.09
C ILE A 15 2.22 -25.21 -18.02
N LEU A 16 1.99 -26.51 -18.06
CA LEU A 16 0.65 -27.12 -17.98
C LEU A 16 0.01 -26.96 -16.59
N ASN A 17 0.82 -26.78 -15.53
CA ASN A 17 0.37 -26.55 -14.17
C ASN A 17 0.22 -25.06 -13.82
N PHE A 18 0.48 -24.14 -14.75
CA PHE A 18 0.20 -22.72 -14.51
C PHE A 18 -1.31 -22.48 -14.39
N GLN A 19 -1.74 -22.17 -13.18
CA GLN A 19 -3.10 -21.70 -12.98
C GLN A 19 -3.22 -20.26 -13.48
N LEU A 20 -3.98 -20.07 -14.57
CA LEU A 20 -4.30 -18.73 -15.05
C LEU A 20 -5.16 -18.01 -14.03
N LEU A 21 -4.65 -16.92 -13.45
CA LEU A 21 -5.40 -16.07 -12.56
C LEU A 21 -6.06 -14.92 -13.32
N HIS A 22 -7.37 -14.79 -13.18
CA HIS A 22 -8.10 -13.65 -13.74
C HIS A 22 -8.12 -12.50 -12.73
N ILE A 23 -7.50 -11.38 -13.11
CA ILE A 23 -7.55 -10.14 -12.34
C ILE A 23 -8.71 -9.31 -12.90
N PRO A 24 -9.72 -8.96 -12.08
CA PRO A 24 -10.82 -8.12 -12.51
C PRO A 24 -10.32 -6.76 -13.06
N SER A 25 -10.93 -6.28 -14.13
CA SER A 25 -10.53 -5.01 -14.78
C SER A 25 -10.74 -3.80 -13.88
N GLU A 26 -11.68 -3.90 -12.93
CA GLU A 26 -11.96 -2.88 -11.92
C GLU A 26 -10.95 -2.85 -10.77
N THR A 27 -10.06 -3.85 -10.64
CA THR A 27 -9.01 -3.88 -9.62
C THR A 27 -8.11 -2.66 -9.75
N ARG A 28 -8.00 -1.89 -8.68
CA ARG A 28 -7.13 -0.71 -8.60
C ARG A 28 -5.88 -1.05 -7.82
N PHE A 29 -4.85 -0.25 -8.08
CA PHE A 29 -3.53 -0.43 -7.48
C PHE A 29 -3.17 0.83 -6.69
N TRP A 30 -2.78 0.66 -5.44
CA TRP A 30 -2.53 1.78 -4.54
C TRP A 30 -1.22 1.59 -3.77
N MET A 31 -0.46 2.65 -3.62
CA MET A 31 0.58 2.69 -2.61
C MET A 31 0.02 3.24 -1.31
N VAL A 32 0.35 2.57 -0.20
CA VAL A 32 0.05 3.06 1.16
C VAL A 32 1.35 3.14 1.94
N ARG A 33 1.82 4.37 2.20
CA ARG A 33 3.07 4.63 2.94
C ARG A 33 2.89 5.74 3.96
N THR A 34 2.52 5.37 5.17
CA THR A 34 2.28 6.32 6.26
C THR A 34 3.55 6.60 7.05
N LYS A 35 3.77 7.85 7.45
CA LYS A 35 4.95 8.31 8.23
C LYS A 35 6.25 7.72 7.67
N LYS A 36 6.46 7.82 6.35
CA LYS A 36 7.64 7.30 5.63
C LYS A 36 7.92 5.80 5.85
N GLY A 37 6.89 5.00 6.14
CA GLY A 37 7.02 3.56 6.40
C GLY A 37 7.40 3.20 7.84
N TYR A 38 7.31 4.14 8.78
CA TYR A 38 7.67 3.90 10.19
C TYR A 38 6.89 2.74 10.81
N PHE A 39 5.59 2.65 10.55
CA PHE A 39 4.72 1.60 11.11
C PHE A 39 4.63 0.34 10.24
N TYR A 40 5.51 0.17 9.26
CA TYR A 40 5.46 -0.96 8.32
C TYR A 40 5.39 -2.33 9.02
N HIS A 41 6.28 -2.59 9.99
CA HIS A 41 6.33 -3.89 10.68
C HIS A 41 5.04 -4.16 11.45
N GLU A 42 4.51 -3.15 12.16
CA GLU A 42 3.23 -3.27 12.85
C GLU A 42 2.09 -3.55 11.87
N PHE A 43 2.06 -2.86 10.73
CA PHE A 43 1.04 -3.06 9.71
C PHE A 43 1.03 -4.49 9.19
N ILE A 44 2.20 -5.02 8.85
CA ILE A 44 2.30 -6.37 8.29
C ILE A 44 2.02 -7.44 9.34
N SER A 45 2.55 -7.27 10.57
CA SER A 45 2.34 -8.23 11.66
C SER A 45 0.88 -8.31 12.13
N ASN A 46 0.13 -7.22 12.02
CA ASN A 46 -1.26 -7.12 12.50
C ASN A 46 -2.30 -7.07 11.35
N ASN A 47 -1.87 -7.29 10.10
CA ASN A 47 -2.75 -7.36 8.92
C ASN A 47 -3.64 -6.13 8.73
N TYR A 48 -3.08 -4.93 8.88
CA TYR A 48 -3.76 -3.69 8.57
C TYR A 48 -2.80 -2.62 8.02
N VAL A 49 -3.35 -1.60 7.39
CA VAL A 49 -2.69 -0.32 7.11
C VAL A 49 -3.49 0.81 7.71
N ALA A 50 -2.83 1.91 8.04
CA ALA A 50 -3.49 3.06 8.63
C ALA A 50 -3.02 4.38 8.02
N LEU A 51 -3.86 5.40 8.13
CA LEU A 51 -3.58 6.73 7.63
C LEU A 51 -3.75 7.77 8.76
N ALA A 52 -2.84 8.73 8.79
CA ALA A 52 -2.82 9.87 9.71
C ALA A 52 -4.03 10.81 9.59
N TRP A 53 -4.04 11.85 10.40
CA TRP A 53 -5.05 12.91 10.45
C TRP A 53 -6.39 12.41 11.01
N ASN A 54 -6.38 12.03 12.27
CA ASN A 54 -7.51 11.38 12.96
C ASN A 54 -8.79 12.21 13.02
N THR A 55 -8.72 13.54 12.84
CA THR A 55 -9.90 14.40 12.75
C THR A 55 -10.69 14.22 11.44
N LEU A 56 -10.06 13.66 10.40
CA LEU A 56 -10.71 13.32 9.13
C LEU A 56 -11.17 11.86 9.14
N THR A 57 -12.45 11.64 9.30
CA THR A 57 -13.11 10.32 9.41
C THR A 57 -14.10 10.09 8.26
N ALA A 58 -14.70 8.90 8.19
CA ALA A 58 -15.76 8.62 7.22
C ALA A 58 -17.01 9.53 7.38
N GLN A 59 -17.20 10.08 8.58
CA GLN A 59 -18.30 11.03 8.86
C GLN A 59 -17.98 12.47 8.45
N THR A 60 -16.71 12.78 8.17
CA THR A 60 -16.32 14.10 7.68
C THR A 60 -16.93 14.33 6.30
N SER A 61 -17.49 15.51 6.05
CA SER A 61 -18.01 15.85 4.74
C SER A 61 -16.84 16.09 3.77
N PHE A 62 -16.72 15.22 2.77
CA PHE A 62 -15.76 15.37 1.67
C PHE A 62 -16.41 15.84 0.37
N SER A 63 -17.70 16.19 0.40
CA SER A 63 -18.44 16.63 -0.79
C SER A 63 -17.81 17.87 -1.43
N ASP A 64 -17.20 18.71 -0.62
CA ASP A 64 -16.42 19.87 -1.04
C ASP A 64 -15.00 19.78 -0.44
N ALA A 65 -14.16 18.96 -1.06
CA ALA A 65 -12.77 18.74 -0.60
C ALA A 65 -11.89 20.00 -0.70
N THR A 66 -12.37 21.04 -1.39
CA THR A 66 -11.71 22.35 -1.51
C THR A 66 -12.39 23.42 -0.68
N SER A 67 -13.41 23.05 0.13
CA SER A 67 -14.09 24.03 0.96
C SER A 67 -13.11 24.71 1.90
N GLU A 68 -13.20 26.01 1.97
CA GLU A 68 -12.36 26.85 2.80
C GLU A 68 -12.49 26.46 4.28
N THR A 69 -13.70 26.14 4.71
CA THR A 69 -13.99 25.72 6.09
C THR A 69 -13.30 24.39 6.47
N LEU A 70 -13.37 23.38 5.60
CA LEU A 70 -12.71 22.10 5.87
C LEU A 70 -11.17 22.24 5.81
N GLY A 71 -10.68 23.04 4.86
CA GLY A 71 -9.26 23.35 4.76
C GLY A 71 -8.74 24.09 5.98
N GLN A 72 -9.49 25.06 6.50
CA GLN A 72 -9.14 25.80 7.71
C GLN A 72 -9.13 24.88 8.94
N SER A 73 -10.16 24.06 9.13
CA SER A 73 -10.21 23.10 10.26
C SER A 73 -8.99 22.19 10.30
N ILE A 74 -8.55 21.68 9.12
CA ILE A 74 -7.37 20.82 9.07
C ILE A 74 -6.09 21.58 9.42
N THR A 75 -5.94 22.82 8.98
CA THR A 75 -4.77 23.63 9.31
C THR A 75 -4.76 24.08 10.77
N ASP A 76 -5.91 24.22 11.39
CA ASP A 76 -6.02 24.50 12.83
C ASP A 76 -5.62 23.27 13.66
N ASP A 77 -6.07 22.07 13.28
CA ASP A 77 -5.71 20.82 13.96
C ASP A 77 -4.24 20.41 13.70
N TYR A 78 -3.73 20.67 12.50
CA TYR A 78 -2.39 20.27 12.04
C TYR A 78 -1.65 21.46 11.41
N PRO A 79 -1.08 22.36 12.20
CA PRO A 79 -0.48 23.62 11.71
C PRO A 79 0.69 23.45 10.73
N GLU A 80 1.33 22.28 10.73
CA GLU A 80 2.42 21.95 9.80
C GLU A 80 1.92 21.69 8.36
N ILE A 81 0.62 21.51 8.15
CA ILE A 81 0.03 21.23 6.83
C ILE A 81 -0.02 22.51 6.01
N LYS A 82 0.79 22.54 4.95
CA LYS A 82 0.82 23.66 3.98
C LYS A 82 -0.23 23.52 2.87
N ARG A 83 -0.77 22.33 2.63
CA ARG A 83 -1.69 22.02 1.52
C ARG A 83 -2.82 21.10 2.00
N ALA A 84 -3.82 21.69 2.65
CA ALA A 84 -4.96 20.96 3.21
C ALA A 84 -5.66 20.07 2.17
N THR A 85 -5.86 20.56 0.95
CA THR A 85 -6.52 19.82 -0.14
C THR A 85 -5.82 18.48 -0.44
N LEU A 86 -4.48 18.41 -0.37
CA LEU A 86 -3.77 17.15 -0.59
C LEU A 86 -4.04 16.14 0.52
N VAL A 87 -4.16 16.60 1.76
CA VAL A 87 -4.49 15.76 2.90
C VAL A 87 -5.92 15.25 2.79
N ILE A 88 -6.86 16.14 2.50
CA ILE A 88 -8.27 15.80 2.29
C ILE A 88 -8.41 14.73 1.21
N ASN A 89 -7.78 14.92 0.05
CA ASN A 89 -7.83 13.96 -1.06
C ASN A 89 -7.22 12.60 -0.67
N LYS A 90 -6.10 12.57 0.07
CA LYS A 90 -5.52 11.33 0.57
C LYS A 90 -6.46 10.59 1.52
N CYS A 91 -7.09 11.31 2.46
CA CYS A 91 -8.07 10.72 3.35
C CYS A 91 -9.29 10.19 2.58
N LYS A 92 -9.79 10.97 1.63
CA LYS A 92 -10.89 10.56 0.74
C LYS A 92 -10.55 9.27 -0.01
N SER A 93 -9.37 9.22 -0.65
CA SER A 93 -8.95 8.01 -1.37
C SER A 93 -8.81 6.81 -0.44
N PHE A 94 -8.21 6.98 0.73
CA PHE A 94 -8.07 5.89 1.69
C PHE A 94 -9.40 5.33 2.20
N ILE A 95 -10.36 6.22 2.46
CA ILE A 95 -11.67 5.86 3.03
C ILE A 95 -12.59 5.31 1.95
N PHE A 96 -12.69 6.00 0.80
CA PHE A 96 -13.76 5.78 -0.16
C PHE A 96 -13.31 5.17 -1.49
N ASP A 97 -12.08 5.46 -1.98
CA ASP A 97 -11.67 5.02 -3.32
C ASP A 97 -11.03 3.64 -3.29
N ILE A 98 -10.21 3.32 -2.27
CA ILE A 98 -9.67 1.96 -2.08
C ILE A 98 -10.81 1.03 -1.72
N LYS A 99 -10.96 -0.07 -2.47
CA LYS A 99 -12.02 -1.07 -2.26
C LYS A 99 -11.43 -2.41 -1.81
N PRO A 100 -12.23 -3.24 -1.11
CA PRO A 100 -11.84 -4.63 -0.89
C PRO A 100 -11.53 -5.33 -2.21
N GLY A 101 -10.40 -6.04 -2.25
CA GLY A 101 -9.89 -6.70 -3.46
C GLY A 101 -8.90 -5.87 -4.29
N ASP A 102 -8.78 -4.56 -4.06
CA ASP A 102 -7.70 -3.75 -4.64
C ASP A 102 -6.33 -4.26 -4.17
N ILE A 103 -5.29 -4.00 -4.95
CA ILE A 103 -3.92 -4.37 -4.60
C ILE A 103 -3.19 -3.18 -3.99
N LEU A 104 -2.65 -3.39 -2.80
CA LEU A 104 -1.85 -2.43 -2.07
C LEU A 104 -0.37 -2.74 -2.20
N VAL A 105 0.42 -1.72 -2.44
CA VAL A 105 1.89 -1.74 -2.36
C VAL A 105 2.28 -0.98 -1.09
N ILE A 106 2.89 -1.68 -0.14
CA ILE A 106 3.19 -1.16 1.20
C ILE A 106 4.71 -1.16 1.38
N PRO A 107 5.40 -0.02 1.14
CA PRO A 107 6.84 0.07 1.35
C PRO A 107 7.20 0.30 2.82
N SER A 108 8.24 -0.36 3.29
CA SER A 108 8.91 -0.07 4.56
C SER A 108 9.70 1.25 4.51
N ALA A 109 10.33 1.62 5.60
CA ALA A 109 11.29 2.73 5.61
C ALA A 109 12.37 2.50 4.55
N SER A 110 12.67 3.55 3.78
CA SER A 110 13.62 3.53 2.65
C SER A 110 13.28 2.48 1.56
N SER A 111 12.07 1.92 1.58
CA SER A 111 11.62 0.87 0.65
C SER A 111 12.52 -0.38 0.65
N LYS A 112 13.17 -0.69 1.79
CA LYS A 112 14.01 -1.88 1.93
C LYS A 112 13.20 -3.16 1.72
N TYR A 113 12.00 -3.21 2.27
CA TYR A 113 11.00 -4.25 2.04
C TYR A 113 9.77 -3.63 1.42
N VAL A 114 9.11 -4.37 0.55
CA VAL A 114 7.84 -3.99 -0.05
C VAL A 114 6.89 -5.17 0.05
N THR A 115 5.76 -4.95 0.72
CA THR A 115 4.69 -5.96 0.81
C THR A 115 3.58 -5.60 -0.17
N PHE A 116 3.17 -6.58 -0.95
CA PHE A 116 1.95 -6.54 -1.72
C PHE A 116 0.84 -7.23 -0.92
N ALA A 117 -0.34 -6.65 -0.91
CA ALA A 117 -1.48 -7.17 -0.17
C ALA A 117 -2.79 -6.88 -0.88
N TYR A 118 -3.80 -7.71 -0.69
CA TYR A 118 -5.17 -7.32 -1.00
C TYR A 118 -5.69 -6.35 0.06
N ALA A 119 -6.36 -5.30 -0.38
CA ALA A 119 -7.12 -4.42 0.49
C ALA A 119 -8.35 -5.16 1.01
N GLY A 120 -8.63 -5.01 2.29
CA GLY A 120 -9.86 -5.46 2.94
C GLY A 120 -10.76 -4.28 3.29
N GLU A 121 -11.65 -4.47 4.25
CA GLU A 121 -12.59 -3.46 4.71
C GLU A 121 -11.91 -2.30 5.44
N TYR A 122 -12.47 -1.10 5.22
CA TYR A 122 -12.16 0.06 6.02
C TYR A 122 -12.84 -0.03 7.39
N TYR A 123 -12.15 0.43 8.42
CA TYR A 123 -12.72 0.58 9.76
C TYR A 123 -12.00 1.71 10.51
N GLU A 124 -12.61 2.17 11.60
CA GLU A 124 -12.04 3.15 12.51
C GLU A 124 -11.79 2.53 13.88
N ASP A 125 -10.55 2.62 14.34
CA ASP A 125 -10.15 2.25 15.69
C ASP A 125 -10.54 3.39 16.65
N GLN A 126 -11.60 3.21 17.40
CA GLN A 126 -12.18 4.25 18.27
C GLN A 126 -11.28 4.60 19.47
N GLU A 127 -10.30 3.76 19.80
CA GLU A 127 -9.33 4.04 20.86
C GLU A 127 -8.24 5.03 20.40
N LYS A 128 -8.13 5.29 19.09
CA LYS A 128 -7.13 6.20 18.53
C LYS A 128 -7.71 7.59 18.34
N THR A 129 -7.40 8.47 19.29
CA THR A 129 -7.87 9.87 19.29
C THR A 129 -6.89 10.80 18.57
N TYR A 130 -7.30 12.05 18.36
CA TYR A 130 -6.44 13.11 17.84
C TYR A 130 -5.28 13.41 18.81
N GLU A 131 -5.57 13.54 20.12
CA GLU A 131 -4.57 13.83 21.14
C GLU A 131 -3.49 12.75 21.20
N LEU A 132 -3.88 11.48 21.11
CA LEU A 132 -2.95 10.36 21.06
C LEU A 132 -2.08 10.42 19.78
N GLU A 133 -2.66 10.78 18.64
CA GLU A 133 -1.90 10.98 17.40
C GLU A 133 -0.80 12.03 17.59
N ILE A 134 -1.16 13.22 18.08
CA ILE A 134 -0.22 14.32 18.28
C ILE A 134 0.88 13.94 19.27
N GLU A 135 0.52 13.34 20.41
CA GLU A 135 1.47 12.89 21.42
C GLU A 135 2.50 11.91 20.84
N VAL A 136 2.02 10.85 20.16
CA VAL A 136 2.87 9.81 19.62
C VAL A 136 3.77 10.33 18.50
N ILE A 137 3.22 11.16 17.62
CA ILE A 137 4.00 11.73 16.52
C ILE A 137 5.09 12.68 17.04
N SER A 138 4.80 13.48 18.06
CA SER A 138 5.80 14.32 18.72
C SER A 138 6.96 13.50 19.30
N LYS A 139 6.66 12.39 19.99
CA LYS A 139 7.69 11.48 20.55
C LYS A 139 8.58 10.89 19.44
N ILE A 140 7.98 10.49 18.30
CA ILE A 140 8.75 9.96 17.15
C ILE A 140 9.66 11.04 16.56
N GLU A 141 9.18 12.28 16.42
CA GLU A 141 9.94 13.37 15.82
C GLU A 141 11.09 13.84 16.70
N ASN A 142 10.88 13.84 18.01
CA ASN A 142 11.91 14.17 19.01
C ASN A 142 12.89 13.02 19.27
N LYS A 143 12.70 11.83 18.65
CA LYS A 143 13.52 10.62 18.86
C LYS A 143 13.55 10.14 20.32
N ASP A 144 12.53 10.45 21.08
CA ASP A 144 12.44 10.13 22.50
C ASP A 144 12.08 8.67 22.77
N VAL A 145 11.81 7.87 21.72
CA VAL A 145 11.35 6.50 21.85
C VAL A 145 11.93 5.58 20.76
N LEU A 146 12.25 4.34 21.16
CA LEU A 146 12.66 3.30 20.24
C LEU A 146 11.48 2.86 19.35
N ILE A 147 11.76 2.60 18.08
CA ILE A 147 10.76 2.29 17.02
C ILE A 147 9.81 1.16 17.44
N ASP A 148 10.30 0.14 18.14
CA ASP A 148 9.54 -1.07 18.49
C ASP A 148 8.64 -0.90 19.72
N GLN A 149 8.62 0.28 20.33
CA GLN A 149 7.87 0.55 21.59
C GLN A 149 6.60 1.38 21.37
N ILE A 150 6.34 1.83 20.17
CA ILE A 150 5.21 2.72 19.85
C ILE A 150 4.23 2.04 18.91
N SER A 151 3.00 1.86 19.38
CA SER A 151 1.86 1.46 18.54
C SER A 151 1.40 2.60 17.65
N CYS A 152 0.94 2.26 16.45
CA CYS A 152 0.40 3.19 15.49
C CYS A 152 -0.82 3.95 16.07
N PRO A 153 -0.76 5.29 16.13
CA PRO A 153 -1.81 6.10 16.75
C PRO A 153 -2.97 6.42 15.81
N TYR A 154 -2.94 5.92 14.57
CA TYR A 154 -3.90 6.32 13.55
C TYR A 154 -5.22 5.57 13.65
N LYS A 155 -6.31 6.34 13.61
CA LYS A 155 -7.69 5.89 13.73
C LYS A 155 -8.19 5.20 12.46
N LYS A 156 -7.93 5.81 11.30
CA LYS A 156 -8.34 5.26 10.00
C LYS A 156 -7.52 4.05 9.66
N ARG A 157 -8.16 2.90 9.55
CA ARG A 157 -7.52 1.61 9.28
C ARG A 157 -8.22 0.86 8.17
N ARG A 158 -7.46 0.04 7.48
CA ARG A 158 -7.97 -0.90 6.49
C ARG A 158 -7.31 -2.25 6.71
N LYS A 159 -8.10 -3.30 6.78
CA LYS A 159 -7.59 -4.67 6.82
C LYS A 159 -6.80 -4.97 5.56
N ILE A 160 -5.81 -5.84 5.67
CA ILE A 160 -5.06 -6.34 4.51
C ILE A 160 -4.92 -7.86 4.59
N ILE A 161 -4.75 -8.47 3.42
CA ILE A 161 -4.34 -9.86 3.28
C ILE A 161 -3.00 -9.83 2.54
N PRO A 162 -1.86 -10.00 3.24
CA PRO A 162 -0.56 -10.01 2.59
C PRO A 162 -0.47 -11.13 1.54
N ILE A 163 0.06 -10.80 0.36
CA ILE A 163 0.27 -11.75 -0.75
C ILE A 163 1.75 -12.14 -0.79
N ARG A 164 2.62 -11.13 -0.85
CA ARG A 164 4.06 -11.35 -1.00
C ARG A 164 4.84 -10.17 -0.43
N THR A 165 5.98 -10.45 0.21
CA THR A 165 6.97 -9.46 0.60
C THR A 165 8.27 -9.75 -0.16
N ILE A 166 8.86 -8.71 -0.75
CA ILE A 166 10.13 -8.78 -1.47
C ILE A 166 11.09 -7.70 -0.99
N LEU A 167 12.36 -7.87 -1.30
CA LEU A 167 13.34 -6.81 -1.11
C LEU A 167 13.13 -5.71 -2.15
N GLY A 168 13.33 -4.45 -1.76
CA GLY A 168 13.17 -3.32 -2.68
C GLY A 168 14.11 -3.40 -3.89
N GLU A 169 15.28 -4.02 -3.73
CA GLU A 169 16.23 -4.24 -4.83
C GLU A 169 15.79 -5.29 -5.86
N GLU A 170 14.80 -6.12 -5.50
CA GLU A 170 14.19 -7.10 -6.42
C GLU A 170 13.08 -6.47 -7.27
N LEU A 171 12.62 -5.26 -6.91
CA LEU A 171 11.60 -4.57 -7.68
C LEU A 171 12.10 -4.14 -9.06
N ASN A 172 11.19 -4.14 -10.01
CA ASN A 172 11.41 -3.43 -11.27
C ASN A 172 11.83 -1.97 -10.97
N PHE A 173 12.87 -1.48 -11.64
CA PHE A 173 13.45 -0.14 -11.41
C PHE A 173 12.40 0.98 -11.51
N HIS A 174 11.49 0.91 -12.48
CA HIS A 174 10.45 1.93 -12.66
C HIS A 174 9.46 1.93 -11.50
N LEU A 175 9.03 0.75 -11.06
CA LEU A 175 8.15 0.61 -9.89
C LEU A 175 8.85 1.11 -8.62
N PHE A 176 10.11 0.70 -8.40
CA PHE A 176 10.91 1.17 -7.26
C PHE A 176 11.02 2.70 -7.23
N LYS A 177 11.36 3.32 -8.37
CA LYS A 177 11.45 4.78 -8.49
C LYS A 177 10.11 5.45 -8.17
N THR A 178 9.01 4.91 -8.67
CA THR A 178 7.66 5.42 -8.44
C THR A 178 7.32 5.40 -6.96
N ILE A 179 7.43 4.24 -6.29
CA ILE A 179 7.07 4.11 -4.88
C ILE A 179 8.02 4.87 -3.95
N SER A 180 9.28 5.08 -4.35
CA SER A 180 10.25 5.82 -3.55
C SER A 180 10.01 7.33 -3.59
N SER A 181 9.36 7.84 -4.64
CA SER A 181 9.13 9.27 -4.86
C SER A 181 7.86 9.80 -4.18
N TYR A 182 6.94 8.92 -3.76
CA TYR A 182 5.66 9.31 -3.21
C TYR A 182 5.52 8.98 -1.72
N HIS A 183 4.65 9.71 -1.04
CA HIS A 183 4.32 9.52 0.36
C HIS A 183 2.80 9.58 0.58
N GLY A 184 2.34 8.77 1.52
CA GLY A 184 0.91 8.67 1.86
C GLY A 184 0.19 7.70 0.94
N ILE A 185 -0.90 8.13 0.34
CA ILE A 185 -1.71 7.35 -0.59
C ILE A 185 -1.46 7.83 -2.01
N THR A 186 -1.22 6.89 -2.92
CA THR A 186 -0.98 7.19 -4.34
C THR A 186 -1.60 6.09 -5.19
N ASN A 187 -2.33 6.47 -6.22
CA ASN A 187 -2.81 5.54 -7.23
C ASN A 187 -1.64 5.05 -8.10
N LEU A 188 -1.56 3.75 -8.32
CA LEU A 188 -0.53 3.07 -9.11
C LEU A 188 -1.09 2.32 -10.32
N ASP A 189 -2.29 2.62 -10.78
CA ASP A 189 -2.92 1.92 -11.92
C ASP A 189 -2.04 1.93 -13.18
N SER A 190 -1.28 3.00 -13.40
CA SER A 190 -0.30 3.07 -14.50
C SER A 190 0.88 2.09 -14.36
N SER A 191 1.07 1.51 -13.19
CA SER A 191 2.09 0.50 -12.89
C SER A 191 1.50 -0.89 -12.64
N ALA A 192 0.21 -1.10 -12.94
CA ALA A 192 -0.52 -2.33 -12.66
C ALA A 192 0.21 -3.59 -13.16
N GLU A 193 0.63 -3.60 -14.42
CA GLU A 193 1.33 -4.75 -15.00
C GLU A 193 2.66 -5.04 -14.29
N LEU A 194 3.44 -4.01 -13.95
CA LEU A 194 4.69 -4.18 -13.20
C LEU A 194 4.45 -4.79 -11.81
N ILE A 195 3.34 -4.43 -11.17
CA ILE A 195 2.94 -4.99 -9.88
C ILE A 195 2.52 -6.45 -10.04
N LEU A 196 1.68 -6.74 -11.01
CA LEU A 196 1.18 -8.08 -11.29
C LEU A 196 2.30 -9.04 -11.70
N ASP A 197 3.29 -8.58 -12.47
CA ASP A 197 4.48 -9.35 -12.85
C ASP A 197 5.33 -9.78 -11.62
N HIS A 198 5.27 -9.04 -10.51
CA HIS A 198 5.89 -9.45 -9.25
C HIS A 198 5.04 -10.44 -8.44
N LEU A 199 3.75 -10.50 -8.70
CA LEU A 199 2.82 -11.31 -7.90
C LEU A 199 2.52 -12.67 -8.52
N TYR A 200 2.42 -12.71 -9.85
CA TYR A 200 1.84 -13.87 -10.55
C TYR A 200 2.68 -14.26 -11.75
N ASN A 201 2.87 -15.58 -11.94
CA ASN A 201 3.57 -16.11 -13.08
C ASN A 201 2.66 -16.21 -14.33
N CYS A 202 1.35 -16.37 -14.13
CA CYS A 202 0.38 -16.44 -15.22
C CYS A 202 -0.91 -15.73 -14.80
N TYR A 203 -1.27 -14.68 -15.53
CA TYR A 203 -2.49 -13.93 -15.24
C TYR A 203 -3.10 -13.29 -16.48
N SER A 204 -4.39 -12.97 -16.40
CA SER A 204 -5.06 -12.11 -17.38
C SER A 204 -5.55 -10.83 -16.69
N TYR A 205 -5.30 -9.70 -17.35
CA TYR A 205 -5.73 -8.37 -16.91
C TYR A 205 -5.98 -7.49 -18.14
N ASN A 206 -7.09 -6.74 -18.16
CA ASN A 206 -7.48 -5.85 -19.27
C ASN A 206 -7.39 -6.53 -20.65
N ASN A 207 -7.98 -7.73 -20.79
CA ASN A 207 -7.98 -8.55 -22.02
C ASN A 207 -6.59 -8.99 -22.51
N THR A 208 -5.56 -8.85 -21.68
CA THR A 208 -4.21 -9.32 -21.99
C THR A 208 -3.86 -10.48 -21.06
N THR A 209 -3.42 -11.61 -21.61
CA THR A 209 -2.86 -12.72 -20.84
C THR A 209 -1.34 -12.59 -20.84
N ARG A 210 -0.73 -12.69 -19.65
CA ARG A 210 0.72 -12.61 -19.48
C ARG A 210 1.25 -13.87 -18.80
N LEU A 211 2.39 -14.31 -19.31
CA LEU A 211 3.21 -15.35 -18.71
C LEU A 211 4.55 -14.73 -18.32
N VAL A 212 4.88 -14.77 -17.03
CA VAL A 212 6.06 -14.12 -16.47
C VAL A 212 7.06 -15.17 -16.04
N PHE A 213 8.25 -15.13 -16.62
CA PHE A 213 9.37 -15.98 -16.24
C PHE A 213 10.39 -15.17 -15.43
N HIS A 214 10.59 -15.55 -14.19
CA HIS A 214 11.66 -15.00 -13.37
C HIS A 214 12.94 -15.76 -13.63
N VAL A 215 13.80 -15.22 -14.49
CA VAL A 215 15.14 -15.78 -14.69
C VAL A 215 15.93 -15.50 -13.41
N GLY A 216 16.27 -16.56 -12.68
CA GLY A 216 17.12 -16.46 -11.48
C GLY A 216 18.43 -15.75 -11.84
N LYS A 217 18.90 -14.84 -10.97
CA LYS A 217 20.29 -14.37 -11.08
C LYS A 217 21.20 -15.58 -10.90
N PRO A 218 22.20 -15.75 -11.77
CA PRO A 218 23.18 -16.82 -11.63
C PRO A 218 23.92 -16.73 -10.31
#